data_3098df4d17af3f1f971a26d9a4bc1f60
#
_entry.id   3098df4d17af3f1f971a26d9a4bc1f60
#
_cell.length_a   1.000
_cell.length_b   1.000
_cell.length_c   1.000
_cell.angle_alpha   90.00
_cell.angle_beta   90.00
_cell.angle_gamma   90.00
#
_symmetry.space_group_name_H-M   'P 1'
#
loop_
_entity.id
_entity.type
_entity.pdbx_description
1 polymer ?
#
loop_
_entity_poly.entity_id
_entity_poly.type
_entity_poly.pdbx_seq_one_letter_code
_entity_poly.pdbx_strand_id
1 'polypeptide(L)'
;MIEPACSLLKYAGEDTVNMKETVRKDTISDEKIEKYLQTTSRALDALRIAAPERSFNRRMAEDFLKMARSYFDDALHFREQGDLVNAFASVNYAHGWLDCGARIGLFDVGGDDQLFTLYE
;
A
#
# COMPACT_ATOMS: atom_id res chain seq x y z
N MET A 1 3.82 -5.02 -3.55
CA MET A 1 2.61 -5.17 -4.34
C MET A 1 2.02 -6.54 -4.17
N ILE A 2 0.71 -6.62 -4.16
CA ILE A 2 -0.01 -7.89 -4.00
C ILE A 2 -0.05 -8.58 -5.35
N GLU A 3 0.30 -9.86 -5.37
CA GLU A 3 0.21 -10.64 -6.60
C GLU A 3 -1.25 -10.90 -6.98
N PRO A 4 -1.56 -10.97 -8.27
CA PRO A 4 -2.90 -11.32 -8.73
C PRO A 4 -3.31 -12.70 -8.23
N ALA A 5 -4.59 -12.88 -7.96
CA ALA A 5 -5.12 -14.16 -7.49
C ALA A 5 -4.84 -15.32 -8.45
N CYS A 6 -4.80 -15.05 -9.74
CA CYS A 6 -4.49 -16.07 -10.75
C CYS A 6 -3.06 -16.62 -10.60
N SER A 7 -2.12 -15.82 -10.10
CA SER A 7 -0.76 -16.29 -9.84
C SER A 7 -0.74 -17.31 -8.71
N LEU A 8 -1.53 -17.11 -7.69
CA LEU A 8 -1.63 -18.05 -6.58
C LEU A 8 -2.19 -19.39 -7.02
N LEU A 9 -3.23 -19.38 -7.85
CA LEU A 9 -3.82 -20.60 -8.39
C LEU A 9 -2.84 -21.35 -9.28
N LYS A 10 -2.02 -20.64 -10.02
CA LYS A 10 -1.03 -21.24 -10.90
C LYS A 10 0.00 -22.08 -10.16
N TYR A 11 0.37 -21.68 -8.96
CA TYR A 11 1.42 -22.32 -8.18
C TYR A 11 0.91 -23.37 -7.19
N ALA A 12 -0.37 -23.46 -6.99
CA ALA A 12 -0.94 -24.34 -5.97
C ALA A 12 -0.56 -25.81 -6.17
N GLY A 13 -0.53 -26.29 -7.42
CA GLY A 13 -0.16 -27.68 -7.73
C GLY A 13 1.33 -27.96 -7.60
N GLU A 14 2.16 -26.96 -7.79
CA GLU A 14 3.61 -27.09 -7.70
C GLU A 14 4.06 -27.17 -6.25
N ASP A 15 3.41 -26.43 -5.35
CA ASP A 15 3.75 -26.39 -3.95
C ASP A 15 3.56 -27.75 -3.26
N THR A 16 2.62 -28.54 -3.70
CA THR A 16 2.39 -29.85 -3.11
C THR A 16 3.55 -30.83 -3.34
N VAL A 17 4.33 -30.65 -4.38
CA VAL A 17 5.45 -31.52 -4.73
C VAL A 17 6.68 -31.24 -3.87
N ASN A 18 6.92 -29.97 -3.55
CA ASN A 18 8.13 -29.51 -2.89
C ASN A 18 7.91 -28.98 -1.47
N MET A 19 6.82 -29.39 -0.85
CA MET A 19 6.39 -28.85 0.45
C MET A 19 7.43 -29.01 1.55
N LYS A 20 8.23 -30.08 1.52
CA LYS A 20 9.26 -30.35 2.54
C LYS A 20 10.48 -29.46 2.42
N GLU A 21 10.75 -28.92 1.24
CA GLU A 21 11.93 -28.12 0.95
C GLU A 21 11.63 -26.63 0.81
N THR A 22 10.35 -26.29 0.66
CA THR A 22 9.93 -24.91 0.43
C THR A 22 9.74 -24.18 1.75
N VAL A 23 10.44 -23.06 1.91
CA VAL A 23 10.20 -22.15 3.03
C VAL A 23 8.84 -21.47 2.83
N ARG A 24 7.96 -21.63 3.78
CA ARG A 24 6.65 -21.00 3.72
C ARG A 24 6.78 -19.50 3.90
N LYS A 25 6.03 -18.76 3.05
CA LYS A 25 5.98 -17.30 3.10
C LYS A 25 4.58 -16.84 3.47
N ASP A 26 4.07 -17.40 4.55
CA ASP A 26 2.72 -17.14 5.02
C ASP A 26 2.69 -16.40 6.36
N THR A 27 3.82 -15.87 6.77
CA THR A 27 3.95 -15.06 7.98
C THR A 27 4.59 -13.72 7.65
N ILE A 28 4.28 -12.72 8.46
CA ILE A 28 4.80 -11.37 8.30
C ILE A 28 5.57 -11.01 9.57
N SER A 29 6.84 -10.60 9.39
CA SER A 29 7.67 -10.18 10.51
C SER A 29 7.36 -8.74 10.93
N ASP A 30 7.72 -8.41 12.16
CA ASP A 30 7.63 -7.04 12.67
C ASP A 30 8.46 -6.08 11.81
N GLU A 31 9.63 -6.52 11.36
CA GLU A 31 10.51 -5.71 10.51
C GLU A 31 9.86 -5.39 9.17
N LYS A 32 9.17 -6.36 8.59
CA LYS A 32 8.50 -6.15 7.31
C LYS A 32 7.34 -5.17 7.45
N ILE A 33 6.53 -5.32 8.49
CA ILE A 33 5.44 -4.38 8.78
C ILE A 33 5.98 -2.97 8.98
N GLU A 34 7.04 -2.83 9.76
CA GLU A 34 7.63 -1.53 10.03
C GLU A 34 8.12 -0.86 8.74
N LYS A 35 8.74 -1.63 7.86
CA LYS A 35 9.19 -1.12 6.57
C LYS A 35 8.02 -0.57 5.72
N TYR A 36 6.91 -1.31 5.67
CA TYR A 36 5.74 -0.88 4.89
C TYR A 36 5.08 0.35 5.50
N LEU A 37 4.99 0.40 6.83
CA LEU A 37 4.44 1.55 7.53
C LEU A 37 5.30 2.79 7.29
N GLN A 38 6.61 2.66 7.36
CA GLN A 38 7.52 3.78 7.09
C GLN A 38 7.41 4.27 5.66
N THR A 39 7.32 3.36 4.69
CA THR A 39 7.19 3.73 3.28
C THR A 39 5.92 4.54 3.05
N THR A 40 4.79 4.09 3.58
CA THR A 40 3.51 4.80 3.41
C THR A 40 3.51 6.11 4.19
N SER A 41 4.08 6.15 5.38
CA SER A 41 4.21 7.38 6.15
C SER A 41 5.02 8.44 5.39
N ARG A 42 6.13 8.04 4.78
CA ARG A 42 6.95 8.94 3.96
C ARG A 42 6.20 9.43 2.73
N ALA A 43 5.42 8.55 2.11
CA ALA A 43 4.60 8.93 0.96
C ALA A 43 3.55 9.96 1.35
N LEU A 44 2.89 9.77 2.50
CA LEU A 44 1.92 10.75 3.01
C LEU A 44 2.55 12.12 3.26
N ASP A 45 3.78 12.14 3.74
CA ASP A 45 4.49 13.40 4.00
C ASP A 45 5.00 14.10 2.74
N ALA A 46 5.30 13.31 1.70
CA ALA A 46 5.94 13.82 0.49
C ALA A 46 4.95 14.39 -0.53
N LEU A 47 3.72 13.90 -0.54
CA LEU A 47 2.77 14.30 -1.58
C LEU A 47 2.17 15.67 -1.34
N ARG A 48 1.74 16.31 -2.43
CA ARG A 48 0.95 17.55 -2.41
C ARG A 48 -0.23 17.39 -3.34
N ILE A 49 -1.33 18.04 -3.01
CA ILE A 49 -2.49 18.05 -3.90
C ILE A 49 -2.18 19.00 -5.05
N ALA A 50 -2.24 18.48 -6.29
CA ALA A 50 -1.88 19.24 -7.47
C ALA A 50 -3.03 20.10 -8.01
N ALA A 51 -4.27 19.73 -7.67
CA ALA A 51 -5.45 20.40 -8.22
C ALA A 51 -5.70 21.77 -7.59
N PRO A 52 -6.25 22.73 -8.34
CA PRO A 52 -6.64 24.02 -7.78
C PRO A 52 -7.69 23.88 -6.68
N GLU A 53 -7.68 24.80 -5.75
CA GLU A 53 -8.76 24.89 -4.77
C GLU A 53 -10.10 25.11 -5.47
N ARG A 54 -11.17 24.64 -4.90
CA ARG A 54 -12.52 24.73 -5.47
C ARG A 54 -12.72 23.99 -6.80
N SER A 55 -11.89 23.00 -7.06
CA SER A 55 -12.06 22.16 -8.25
C SER A 55 -12.61 20.79 -7.85
N PHE A 56 -13.23 20.12 -8.82
CA PHE A 56 -13.68 18.74 -8.63
C PHE A 56 -12.50 17.82 -8.33
N ASN A 57 -11.40 18.02 -9.04
CA ASN A 57 -10.18 17.23 -8.84
C ASN A 57 -9.61 17.43 -7.43
N ARG A 58 -9.73 18.62 -6.88
CA ARG A 58 -9.31 18.88 -5.50
C ARG A 58 -10.12 18.05 -4.51
N ARG A 59 -11.42 17.97 -4.70
CA ARG A 59 -12.29 17.17 -3.84
C ARG A 59 -11.95 15.70 -3.93
N MET A 60 -11.68 15.20 -5.12
CA MET A 60 -11.24 13.81 -5.30
C MET A 60 -9.91 13.55 -4.61
N ALA A 61 -8.96 14.46 -4.75
CA ALA A 61 -7.65 14.33 -4.11
C ALA A 61 -7.77 14.31 -2.59
N GLU A 62 -8.59 15.18 -2.04
CA GLU A 62 -8.83 15.22 -0.59
C GLU A 62 -9.50 13.94 -0.10
N ASP A 63 -10.43 13.40 -0.88
CA ASP A 63 -11.08 12.12 -0.54
C ASP A 63 -10.10 10.95 -0.57
N PHE A 64 -9.27 10.87 -1.60
CA PHE A 64 -8.24 9.84 -1.70
C PHE A 64 -7.28 9.92 -0.52
N LEU A 65 -6.87 11.12 -0.16
CA LEU A 65 -5.97 11.33 0.97
C LEU A 65 -6.62 10.94 2.29
N LYS A 66 -7.89 11.26 2.46
CA LYS A 66 -8.66 10.87 3.64
C LYS A 66 -8.74 9.35 3.76
N MET A 67 -9.01 8.66 2.66
CA MET A 67 -9.05 7.20 2.64
C MET A 67 -7.71 6.61 3.00
N ALA A 68 -6.64 7.13 2.40
CA ALA A 68 -5.29 6.65 2.69
C ALA A 68 -4.93 6.82 4.17
N ARG A 69 -5.20 7.98 4.75
CA ARG A 69 -4.92 8.25 6.16
C ARG A 69 -5.73 7.36 7.09
N SER A 70 -6.99 7.16 6.76
CA SER A 70 -7.87 6.31 7.55
C SER A 70 -7.35 4.87 7.63
N TYR A 71 -6.98 4.30 6.50
CA TYR A 71 -6.43 2.94 6.47
C TYR A 71 -5.03 2.85 7.04
N PHE A 72 -4.24 3.91 6.94
CA PHE A 72 -2.95 3.96 7.60
C PHE A 72 -3.10 3.94 9.12
N ASP A 73 -4.04 4.71 9.66
CA ASP A 73 -4.35 4.72 11.09
C ASP A 73 -4.83 3.34 11.56
N ASP A 74 -5.67 2.69 10.75
CA ASP A 74 -6.10 1.32 11.03
C ASP A 74 -4.91 0.36 11.08
N ALA A 75 -3.96 0.51 10.19
CA ALA A 75 -2.75 -0.32 10.15
C ALA A 75 -1.93 -0.16 11.43
N LEU A 76 -1.77 1.06 11.91
CA LEU A 76 -1.07 1.32 13.17
C LEU A 76 -1.79 0.68 14.36
N HIS A 77 -3.11 0.76 14.36
CA HIS A 77 -3.93 0.16 15.41
C HIS A 77 -3.80 -1.36 15.42
N PHE A 78 -3.90 -2.01 14.27
CA PHE A 78 -3.72 -3.45 14.15
C PHE A 78 -2.33 -3.90 14.59
N ARG A 79 -1.30 -3.13 14.22
CA ARG A 79 0.06 -3.43 14.64
C ARG A 79 0.18 -3.43 16.17
N GLU A 80 -0.39 -2.44 16.83
CA GLU A 80 -0.37 -2.34 18.30
C GLU A 80 -1.05 -3.53 18.97
N GLN A 81 -2.07 -4.08 18.32
CA GLN A 81 -2.77 -5.26 18.80
C GLN A 81 -2.06 -6.57 18.49
N GLY A 82 -0.95 -6.52 17.77
CA GLY A 82 -0.24 -7.72 17.34
C GLY A 82 -0.88 -8.41 16.16
N ASP A 83 -1.86 -7.78 15.51
CA ASP A 83 -2.55 -8.31 14.33
C ASP A 83 -1.82 -7.85 13.07
N LEU A 84 -0.72 -8.52 12.75
CA LEU A 84 0.14 -8.13 11.64
C LEU A 84 -0.48 -8.40 10.28
N VAL A 85 -1.35 -9.38 10.18
CA VAL A 85 -2.04 -9.71 8.93
C VAL A 85 -2.95 -8.55 8.52
N ASN A 86 -3.80 -8.09 9.42
CA ASN A 86 -4.68 -6.96 9.14
C ASN A 86 -3.91 -5.64 9.01
N ALA A 87 -2.82 -5.47 9.78
CA ALA A 87 -1.95 -4.30 9.63
C ALA A 87 -1.36 -4.23 8.22
N PHE A 88 -0.89 -5.37 7.71
CA PHE A 88 -0.32 -5.46 6.37
C PHE A 88 -1.37 -5.16 5.30
N ALA A 89 -2.54 -5.75 5.41
CA ALA A 89 -3.64 -5.49 4.47
C ALA A 89 -4.02 -4.01 4.47
N SER A 90 -4.13 -3.39 5.64
CA SER A 90 -4.54 -1.99 5.76
C SER A 90 -3.51 -1.02 5.20
N VAL A 91 -2.21 -1.24 5.48
CA VAL A 91 -1.16 -0.36 4.97
C VAL A 91 -1.03 -0.47 3.45
N ASN A 92 -1.19 -1.65 2.89
CA ASN A 92 -1.16 -1.82 1.44
C ASN A 92 -2.34 -1.13 0.77
N TYR A 93 -3.51 -1.23 1.38
CA TYR A 93 -4.69 -0.55 0.86
C TYR A 93 -4.54 0.96 0.93
N ALA A 94 -4.01 1.47 2.04
CA ALA A 94 -3.71 2.90 2.18
C ALA A 94 -2.76 3.37 1.08
N HIS A 95 -1.68 2.63 0.85
CA HIS A 95 -0.70 3.00 -0.17
C HIS A 95 -1.30 2.94 -1.58
N GLY A 96 -2.22 2.02 -1.83
CA GLY A 96 -2.95 1.93 -3.09
C GLY A 96 -3.71 3.22 -3.43
N TRP A 97 -4.34 3.84 -2.44
CA TRP A 97 -5.01 5.13 -2.65
C TRP A 97 -4.02 6.23 -3.04
N LEU A 98 -2.84 6.23 -2.42
CA LEU A 98 -1.79 7.21 -2.73
C LEU A 98 -1.22 6.98 -4.13
N ASP A 99 -0.94 5.73 -4.48
CA ASP A 99 -0.44 5.38 -5.82
C ASP A 99 -1.44 5.76 -6.90
N CYS A 100 -2.71 5.48 -6.69
CA CYS A 100 -3.75 5.82 -7.63
C CYS A 100 -3.82 7.34 -7.84
N GLY A 101 -3.82 8.09 -6.76
CA GLY A 101 -3.84 9.56 -6.82
C GLY A 101 -2.63 10.14 -7.52
N ALA A 102 -1.45 9.58 -7.26
CA ALA A 102 -0.21 10.01 -7.93
C ALA A 102 -0.26 9.69 -9.42
N ARG A 103 -0.74 8.50 -9.75
CA ARG A 103 -0.76 8.01 -11.13
C ARG A 103 -1.71 8.79 -12.03
N ILE A 104 -2.86 9.20 -11.52
CA ILE A 104 -3.83 9.98 -12.29
C ILE A 104 -3.64 11.49 -12.16
N GLY A 105 -2.60 11.92 -11.47
CA GLY A 105 -2.23 13.33 -11.39
C GLY A 105 -2.95 14.16 -10.34
N LEU A 106 -3.65 13.54 -9.41
CA LEU A 106 -4.27 14.27 -8.29
C LEU A 106 -3.23 14.75 -7.29
N PHE A 107 -2.14 13.99 -7.13
CA PHE A 107 -1.03 14.32 -6.22
C PHE A 107 0.23 14.63 -7.01
N ASP A 108 0.89 15.69 -6.60
CA ASP A 108 2.24 16.00 -7.04
C ASP A 108 3.21 15.34 -6.07
N VAL A 109 4.00 14.41 -6.58
CA VAL A 109 4.94 13.62 -5.77
C VAL A 109 6.40 13.86 -6.17
N GLY A 110 6.66 14.84 -7.02
CA GLY A 110 8.02 15.20 -7.42
C GLY A 110 8.76 14.13 -8.22
N GLY A 111 8.05 13.20 -8.83
CA GLY A 111 8.68 12.13 -9.62
C GLY A 111 9.32 11.03 -8.79
N ASP A 112 8.97 10.90 -7.52
CA ASP A 112 9.53 9.90 -6.62
C ASP A 112 8.95 8.51 -6.91
N ASP A 113 9.69 7.73 -7.68
CA ASP A 113 9.31 6.37 -8.05
C ASP A 113 9.67 5.31 -7.00
N GLN A 114 10.30 5.70 -5.91
CA GLN A 114 10.58 4.83 -4.77
C GLN A 114 9.36 4.69 -3.86
N LEU A 115 8.62 5.79 -3.70
CA LEU A 115 7.44 5.83 -2.84
C LEU A 115 6.15 5.61 -3.59
N PHE A 116 6.12 5.88 -4.89
CA PHE A 116 4.91 5.86 -5.71
C PHE A 116 5.13 5.11 -7.01
N THR A 117 4.05 4.48 -7.50
CA THR A 117 4.04 3.88 -8.82
C THR A 117 3.62 4.94 -9.85
N LEU A 118 4.54 5.33 -10.70
CA LEU A 118 4.32 6.42 -11.66
C LEU A 118 4.22 5.89 -13.09
N TYR A 119 3.56 6.67 -13.95
CA TYR A 119 3.67 6.49 -15.40
C TYR A 119 5.03 7.00 -15.86
N GLU A 120 5.58 6.33 -16.83
CA GLU A 120 6.78 6.80 -17.49
C GLU A 120 6.46 7.61 -18.75
#